data_a0052c1862922ab676ecea76a5b1cda7
#
_entry.id   a0052c1862922ab676ecea76a5b1cda7
#
_cell.length_a   1.000
_cell.length_b   1.000
_cell.length_c   1.000
_cell.angle_alpha   90.00
_cell.angle_beta   90.00
_cell.angle_gamma   90.00
#
_symmetry.space_group_name_H-M   'P 1'
#
loop_
_entity.id
_entity.type
_entity.pdbx_description
1 polymer ?
#
loop_
_entity_poly.entity_id
_entity_poly.type
_entity_poly.pdbx_seq_one_letter_code
_entity_poly.pdbx_strand_id
1 'polypeptide(L)'
;MPTLPVQPDGPIQAAEPVPPGFKAVAVVRCITVISDAHGGFRLGERKEAAVTGLGRLLAALREPSTPKPRGPLPACLAPANSGTWFVLVSATGQIVRPLLPVGLCGEPIAPVLESLNSLRWITLSIVSGPGSIRPPLHGGPIHDITPAITAVQAGAQ
;
A
#
# COMPACT_ATOMS: atom_id res chain seq x y z
N MET A 1 -17.04 16.21 -6.06
CA MET A 1 -16.10 15.10 -6.29
C MET A 1 -15.09 15.13 -5.18
N PRO A 2 -14.92 14.07 -4.38
CA PRO A 2 -14.01 14.11 -3.27
C PRO A 2 -12.58 14.10 -3.79
N THR A 3 -11.85 15.16 -3.52
CA THR A 3 -10.39 15.23 -3.69
C THR A 3 -9.77 14.35 -2.64
N LEU A 4 -9.02 13.33 -3.02
CA LEU A 4 -8.30 12.47 -2.08
C LEU A 4 -7.08 13.25 -1.55
N PRO A 5 -7.05 13.66 -0.29
CA PRO A 5 -5.91 14.33 0.29
C PRO A 5 -4.86 13.27 0.68
N VAL A 6 -4.10 12.79 -0.27
CA VAL A 6 -2.85 12.09 0.06
C VAL A 6 -1.76 13.13 0.00
N GLN A 7 -1.56 13.85 1.09
CA GLN A 7 -0.37 14.66 1.26
C GLN A 7 0.80 13.73 1.57
N PRO A 8 1.86 13.71 0.76
CA PRO A 8 3.05 12.95 1.07
C PRO A 8 3.80 13.47 2.30
N ASP A 9 3.53 14.70 2.72
CA ASP A 9 4.24 15.40 3.81
C ASP A 9 3.41 15.53 5.10
N GLY A 10 2.27 14.85 5.20
CA GLY A 10 1.48 14.79 6.43
C GLY A 10 2.14 13.85 7.46
N PRO A 11 1.83 14.04 8.76
CA PRO A 11 2.30 13.11 9.78
C PRO A 11 1.86 11.70 9.40
N ILE A 12 2.81 10.74 9.51
CA ILE A 12 2.53 9.32 9.22
C ILE A 12 1.36 8.90 10.11
N GLN A 13 0.23 8.61 9.50
CA GLN A 13 -0.94 8.15 10.22
C GLN A 13 -0.60 6.87 10.99
N ALA A 14 -0.94 6.84 12.28
CA ALA A 14 -0.74 5.66 13.10
C ALA A 14 -1.53 4.48 12.52
N ALA A 15 -0.96 3.27 12.61
CA ALA A 15 -1.68 2.08 12.21
C ALA A 15 -2.81 1.80 13.20
N GLU A 16 -3.99 1.48 12.68
CA GLU A 16 -5.19 1.20 13.47
C GLU A 16 -5.92 -0.04 12.92
N PRO A 17 -6.70 -0.75 13.74
CA PRO A 17 -7.55 -1.81 13.26
C PRO A 17 -8.50 -1.29 12.19
N VAL A 18 -8.76 -2.09 11.16
CA VAL A 18 -9.76 -1.72 10.14
C VAL A 18 -11.13 -1.60 10.81
N PRO A 19 -11.77 -0.42 10.75
CA PRO A 19 -13.05 -0.22 11.43
C PRO A 19 -14.11 -1.23 10.97
N PRO A 20 -14.99 -1.67 11.87
CA PRO A 20 -16.15 -2.48 11.47
C PRO A 20 -16.96 -1.76 10.40
N GLY A 21 -17.36 -2.48 9.36
CA GLY A 21 -18.14 -1.90 8.26
C GLY A 21 -17.35 -1.03 7.28
N PHE A 22 -16.03 -0.83 7.48
CA PHE A 22 -15.19 -0.11 6.52
C PHE A 22 -15.20 -0.83 5.16
N LYS A 23 -15.57 -0.10 4.12
CA LYS A 23 -15.60 -0.57 2.74
C LYS A 23 -14.50 0.12 1.95
N ALA A 24 -13.40 -0.60 1.72
CA ALA A 24 -12.35 -0.09 0.85
C ALA A 24 -12.81 -0.15 -0.62
N VAL A 25 -12.54 0.91 -1.35
CA VAL A 25 -12.67 0.98 -2.82
C VAL A 25 -11.31 0.99 -3.49
N ALA A 26 -10.26 1.28 -2.74
CA ALA A 26 -8.89 1.20 -3.22
C ALA A 26 -7.93 0.87 -2.06
N VAL A 27 -6.80 0.28 -2.42
CA VAL A 27 -5.60 0.21 -1.60
C VAL A 27 -4.48 0.93 -2.32
N VAL A 28 -3.71 1.72 -1.59
CA VAL A 28 -2.60 2.52 -2.15
C VAL A 28 -1.33 2.20 -1.39
N ARG A 29 -0.24 1.99 -2.12
CA ARG A 29 1.09 1.80 -1.54
C ARG A 29 2.15 2.63 -2.24
N CYS A 30 3.23 2.92 -1.52
CA CYS A 30 4.45 3.46 -2.10
C CYS A 30 5.55 2.41 -1.96
N ILE A 31 6.26 2.14 -3.05
CA ILE A 31 7.37 1.21 -3.05
C ILE A 31 8.63 1.93 -3.53
N THR A 32 9.75 1.64 -2.88
CA THR A 32 11.05 2.11 -3.34
C THR A 32 11.44 1.31 -4.58
N VAL A 33 11.80 1.99 -5.64
CA VAL A 33 12.31 1.40 -6.87
C VAL A 33 13.76 1.80 -7.07
N ILE A 34 14.55 0.83 -7.53
CA ILE A 34 15.94 1.07 -7.91
C ILE A 34 15.99 1.05 -9.43
N SER A 35 16.45 2.12 -10.03
CA SER A 35 16.64 2.19 -11.47
C SER A 35 18.12 2.33 -11.81
N ASP A 36 18.56 1.60 -12.84
CA ASP A 36 19.85 1.81 -13.47
C ASP A 36 19.76 3.02 -14.41
N ALA A 37 20.54 4.03 -14.17
CA ALA A 37 20.61 5.18 -15.03
C ALA A 37 22.07 5.60 -15.20
N HIS A 38 22.65 5.25 -16.36
CA HIS A 38 23.95 5.77 -16.81
C HIS A 38 25.08 5.72 -15.77
N GLY A 39 25.36 4.53 -15.22
CA GLY A 39 26.50 4.31 -14.35
C GLY A 39 26.28 4.54 -12.87
N GLY A 40 25.04 4.56 -12.39
CA GLY A 40 24.70 4.62 -10.97
C GLY A 40 23.30 4.17 -10.65
N PHE A 41 23.12 3.63 -9.45
CA PHE A 41 21.81 3.30 -8.94
C PHE A 41 21.08 4.57 -8.50
N ARG A 42 19.85 4.74 -8.93
CA ARG A 42 18.96 5.80 -8.43
C ARG A 42 17.81 5.18 -7.67
N LEU A 43 17.60 5.70 -6.47
CA LEU A 43 16.42 5.38 -5.69
C LEU A 43 15.28 6.30 -6.15
N GLY A 44 14.13 5.70 -6.38
CA GLY A 44 12.89 6.41 -6.66
C GLY A 44 11.77 5.84 -5.81
N GLU A 45 10.63 6.47 -5.86
CA GLU A 45 9.41 6.01 -5.23
C GLU A 45 8.34 5.83 -6.30
N ARG A 46 7.68 4.68 -6.29
CA ARG A 46 6.55 4.38 -7.15
C ARG A 46 5.30 4.24 -6.31
N LYS A 47 4.32 5.07 -6.60
CA LYS A 47 2.99 5.00 -6.01
C LYS A 47 2.10 4.10 -6.86
N GLU A 48 1.46 3.16 -6.22
CA GLU A 48 0.59 2.18 -6.86
C GLU A 48 -0.76 2.10 -6.16
N ALA A 49 -1.80 1.78 -6.92
CA ALA A 49 -3.12 1.49 -6.37
C ALA A 49 -3.68 0.18 -6.93
N ALA A 50 -4.53 -0.48 -6.16
CA ALA A 50 -5.36 -1.57 -6.61
C ALA A 50 -6.81 -1.33 -6.18
N VAL A 51 -7.77 -1.69 -7.04
CA VAL A 51 -9.20 -1.44 -6.84
C VAL A 51 -10.04 -2.73 -6.92
N THR A 52 -9.39 -3.86 -7.21
CA THR A 52 -10.04 -5.18 -7.30
C THR A 52 -9.37 -6.16 -6.34
N GLY A 53 -10.10 -7.19 -5.93
CA GLY A 53 -9.58 -8.21 -5.00
C GLY A 53 -9.52 -7.77 -3.53
N LEU A 54 -10.06 -6.61 -3.19
CA LEU A 54 -9.95 -6.00 -1.86
C LEU A 54 -10.65 -6.79 -0.77
N GLY A 55 -11.68 -7.57 -1.11
CA GLY A 55 -12.44 -8.37 -0.14
C GLY A 55 -11.56 -9.39 0.58
N ARG A 56 -10.67 -10.08 -0.14
CA ARG A 56 -9.72 -11.03 0.46
C ARG A 56 -8.74 -10.32 1.40
N LEU A 57 -8.22 -9.18 0.98
CA LEU A 57 -7.31 -8.39 1.81
C LEU A 57 -8.01 -7.92 3.09
N LEU A 58 -9.23 -7.39 3.00
CA LEU A 58 -10.00 -6.96 4.16
C LEU A 58 -10.31 -8.11 5.11
N ALA A 59 -10.62 -9.30 4.59
CA ALA A 59 -10.81 -10.49 5.40
C ALA A 59 -9.52 -10.87 6.14
N ALA A 60 -8.39 -10.93 5.44
CA ALA A 60 -7.09 -11.25 6.01
C ALA A 60 -6.64 -10.24 7.08
N LEU A 61 -6.93 -8.94 6.89
CA LEU A 61 -6.62 -7.91 7.87
C LEU A 61 -7.44 -7.99 9.16
N ARG A 62 -8.53 -8.74 9.16
CA ARG A 62 -9.37 -8.99 10.34
C ARG A 62 -9.01 -10.29 11.07
N GLU A 63 -8.10 -11.07 10.52
CA GLU A 63 -7.60 -12.25 11.20
C GLU A 63 -6.78 -11.85 12.44
N PRO A 64 -6.78 -12.65 13.50
CA PRO A 64 -5.94 -12.39 14.67
C PRO A 64 -4.46 -12.63 14.33
N SER A 65 -3.60 -11.90 15.01
CA SER A 65 -2.17 -12.20 15.02
C SER A 65 -1.92 -13.57 15.63
N THR A 66 -0.84 -14.23 15.22
CA THR A 66 -0.43 -15.52 15.79
C THR A 66 -0.16 -15.37 17.29
N PRO A 67 -0.79 -16.17 18.15
CA PRO A 67 -0.56 -16.13 19.58
C PRO A 67 0.91 -16.41 19.92
N LYS A 68 1.48 -15.65 20.83
CA LYS A 68 2.84 -15.91 21.31
C LYS A 68 2.85 -17.22 22.12
N PRO A 69 3.77 -18.16 21.84
CA PRO A 69 3.89 -19.39 22.58
C PRO A 69 4.36 -19.10 24.04
N ARG A 70 4.01 -19.98 24.95
CA ARG A 70 4.47 -19.93 26.36
C ARG A 70 5.88 -20.51 26.51
N GLY A 71 6.81 -20.23 25.65
CA GLY A 71 8.13 -20.80 25.67
C GLY A 71 9.13 -19.92 24.93
N PRO A 72 10.38 -20.40 24.74
CA PRO A 72 11.34 -19.63 23.98
C PRO A 72 10.80 -19.41 22.56
N LEU A 73 10.90 -18.15 22.09
CA LEU A 73 10.55 -17.82 20.73
C LEU A 73 11.52 -18.50 19.75
N PRO A 74 11.04 -18.93 18.56
CA PRO A 74 11.94 -19.40 17.52
C PRO A 74 12.91 -18.28 17.16
N ALA A 75 14.11 -18.65 16.69
CA ALA A 75 15.06 -17.68 16.17
C ALA A 75 14.44 -16.99 14.95
N CYS A 76 14.09 -15.72 15.11
CA CYS A 76 13.57 -14.92 14.02
C CYS A 76 14.73 -14.31 13.24
N LEU A 77 14.79 -14.58 11.94
CA LEU A 77 15.63 -13.79 11.04
C LEU A 77 15.04 -12.38 10.99
N ALA A 78 15.90 -11.37 10.88
CA ALA A 78 15.44 -9.99 10.75
C ALA A 78 14.43 -9.91 9.60
N PRO A 79 13.23 -9.34 9.83
CA PRO A 79 12.20 -9.31 8.82
C PRO A 79 12.67 -8.51 7.62
N ALA A 80 12.72 -9.17 6.47
CA ALA A 80 13.07 -8.54 5.19
C ALA A 80 11.96 -7.58 4.67
N ASN A 81 10.95 -7.33 5.45
CA ASN A 81 9.68 -6.72 5.03
C ASN A 81 9.45 -5.32 5.53
N SER A 82 10.49 -4.65 5.89
CA SER A 82 10.44 -3.27 6.41
C SER A 82 9.74 -2.26 5.48
N GLY A 83 9.22 -2.69 4.33
CA GLY A 83 8.61 -1.81 3.33
C GLY A 83 7.14 -2.05 3.00
N THR A 84 6.45 -2.96 3.67
CA THR A 84 5.06 -3.24 3.33
C THR A 84 4.12 -2.33 4.13
N TRP A 85 4.04 -1.07 3.75
CA TRP A 85 2.99 -0.23 4.26
C TRP A 85 2.06 0.20 3.12
N PHE A 86 0.79 0.28 3.43
CA PHE A 86 -0.24 0.71 2.51
C PHE A 86 -1.39 1.34 3.29
N VAL A 87 -2.23 2.03 2.58
CA VAL A 87 -3.46 2.60 3.12
C VAL A 87 -4.67 2.07 2.36
N LEU A 88 -5.77 1.94 3.07
CA LEU A 88 -7.07 1.63 2.52
C LEU A 88 -7.84 2.94 2.32
N VAL A 89 -8.53 3.05 1.21
CA VAL A 89 -9.33 4.25 0.86
C VAL A 89 -10.77 3.83 0.67
N SER A 90 -11.70 4.52 1.34
CA SER A 90 -13.14 4.32 1.17
C SER A 90 -13.72 5.18 0.04
N ALA A 91 -14.95 4.89 -0.37
CA ALA A 91 -15.67 5.70 -1.36
C ALA A 91 -15.89 7.16 -0.92
N THR A 92 -15.89 7.43 0.38
CA THR A 92 -16.02 8.77 0.96
C THR A 92 -14.69 9.51 1.11
N GLY A 93 -13.58 8.88 0.69
CA GLY A 93 -12.24 9.44 0.84
C GLY A 93 -11.62 9.23 2.22
N GLN A 94 -12.25 8.46 3.11
CA GLN A 94 -11.63 8.09 4.37
C GLN A 94 -10.41 7.21 4.11
N ILE A 95 -9.30 7.52 4.78
CA ILE A 95 -8.05 6.78 4.66
C ILE A 95 -7.80 6.07 5.99
N VAL A 96 -7.44 4.80 5.91
CA VAL A 96 -7.06 3.98 7.06
C VAL A 96 -5.72 3.32 6.76
N ARG A 97 -4.73 3.50 7.62
CA ARG A 97 -3.52 2.69 7.63
C ARG A 97 -3.80 1.46 8.50
N PRO A 98 -3.96 0.26 7.92
CA PRO A 98 -4.39 -0.88 8.70
C PRO A 98 -3.27 -1.38 9.62
N LEU A 99 -3.66 -1.73 10.85
CA LEU A 99 -2.82 -2.54 11.71
C LEU A 99 -2.77 -3.95 11.13
N LEU A 100 -1.56 -4.43 10.78
CA LEU A 100 -1.40 -5.74 10.19
C LEU A 100 -1.40 -6.84 11.27
N PRO A 101 -2.16 -7.91 11.09
CA PRO A 101 -1.97 -9.11 11.90
C PRO A 101 -0.60 -9.72 11.61
N VAL A 102 0.12 -10.08 12.66
CA VAL A 102 1.50 -10.51 12.56
C VAL A 102 1.71 -11.94 13.05
N GLY A 103 2.69 -12.61 12.47
CA GLY A 103 3.20 -13.90 12.88
C GLY A 103 4.10 -13.80 14.12
N LEU A 104 4.75 -14.91 14.48
CA LEU A 104 5.60 -15.02 15.68
C LEU A 104 6.81 -14.08 15.65
N CYS A 105 7.33 -13.79 14.47
CA CYS A 105 8.51 -12.95 14.27
C CYS A 105 8.15 -11.49 13.86
N GLY A 106 6.88 -11.10 13.98
CA GLY A 106 6.43 -9.75 13.64
C GLY A 106 6.19 -9.52 12.15
N GLU A 107 6.35 -10.54 11.31
CA GLU A 107 6.01 -10.50 9.90
C GLU A 107 4.49 -10.52 9.72
N PRO A 108 3.94 -9.89 8.66
CA PRO A 108 2.53 -10.04 8.34
C PRO A 108 2.18 -11.52 8.12
N ILE A 109 1.02 -11.96 8.59
CA ILE A 109 0.58 -13.35 8.38
C ILE A 109 0.43 -13.67 6.89
N ALA A 110 0.59 -14.94 6.52
CA ALA A 110 0.56 -15.39 5.13
C ALA A 110 -0.71 -14.95 4.36
N PRO A 111 -1.93 -15.00 4.91
CA PRO A 111 -3.13 -14.52 4.21
C PRO A 111 -3.06 -13.06 3.77
N VAL A 112 -2.42 -12.18 4.56
CA VAL A 112 -2.23 -10.77 4.20
C VAL A 112 -1.28 -10.65 3.01
N LEU A 113 -0.12 -11.33 3.08
CA LEU A 113 0.88 -11.29 2.01
C LEU A 113 0.34 -11.88 0.70
N GLU A 114 -0.34 -13.00 0.75
CA GLU A 114 -0.96 -13.64 -0.40
C GLU A 114 -2.03 -12.73 -1.04
N SER A 115 -2.84 -12.08 -0.21
CA SER A 115 -3.86 -11.16 -0.68
C SER A 115 -3.22 -9.96 -1.38
N LEU A 116 -2.18 -9.35 -0.79
CA LEU A 116 -1.45 -8.23 -1.40
C LEU A 116 -0.79 -8.63 -2.73
N ASN A 117 -0.19 -9.83 -2.79
CA ASN A 117 0.46 -10.33 -4.01
C ASN A 117 -0.54 -10.66 -5.12
N SER A 118 -1.79 -10.98 -4.77
CA SER A 118 -2.85 -11.26 -5.75
C SER A 118 -3.51 -10.00 -6.32
N LEU A 119 -3.25 -8.83 -5.76
CA LEU A 119 -3.83 -7.58 -6.25
C LEU A 119 -3.25 -7.17 -7.60
N ARG A 120 -4.10 -6.61 -8.46
CA ARG A 120 -3.66 -5.97 -9.69
C ARG A 120 -3.29 -4.52 -9.39
N TRP A 121 -2.01 -4.26 -9.32
CA TRP A 121 -1.47 -2.95 -9.05
C TRP A 121 -1.37 -2.10 -10.32
N ILE A 122 -1.77 -0.85 -10.20
CA ILE A 122 -1.70 0.17 -11.24
C ILE A 122 -0.74 1.25 -10.75
N THR A 123 0.26 1.57 -11.53
CA THR A 123 1.18 2.66 -11.21
C THR A 123 0.48 4.00 -11.40
N LEU A 124 0.42 4.79 -10.36
CA LEU A 124 -0.15 6.14 -10.38
C LEU A 124 0.90 7.20 -10.69
N SER A 125 2.08 7.08 -10.08
CA SER A 125 3.20 8.00 -10.28
C SER A 125 4.53 7.34 -9.97
N ILE A 126 5.59 7.88 -10.55
CA ILE A 126 6.98 7.54 -10.25
C ILE A 126 7.70 8.84 -9.94
N VAL A 127 8.25 8.94 -8.73
CA VAL A 127 9.09 10.06 -8.31
C VAL A 127 10.53 9.57 -8.29
N SER A 128 11.36 10.18 -9.09
CA SER A 128 12.80 9.91 -9.05
C SER A 128 13.44 10.68 -7.89
N GLY A 129 14.34 10.02 -7.15
CA GLY A 129 15.01 10.64 -6.01
C GLY A 129 15.86 11.87 -6.38
N PRO A 130 16.37 12.61 -5.39
CA PRO A 130 17.15 13.82 -5.59
C PRO A 130 18.35 13.56 -6.50
N GLY A 131 18.42 14.27 -7.61
CA GLY A 131 19.44 14.14 -8.66
C GLY A 131 18.89 13.83 -10.06
N SER A 132 17.64 13.51 -10.20
CA SER A 132 16.99 13.32 -11.50
C SER A 132 16.16 14.55 -11.85
N ILE A 133 16.79 15.52 -12.55
CA ILE A 133 16.04 16.56 -13.25
C ILE A 133 15.48 15.90 -14.52
N ARG A 134 14.37 15.20 -14.39
CA ARG A 134 13.52 14.89 -15.54
C ARG A 134 12.19 15.62 -15.30
N PRO A 135 11.74 16.39 -16.27
CA PRO A 135 10.41 16.98 -16.18
C PRO A 135 9.41 15.82 -16.07
N PRO A 136 8.37 15.97 -15.25
CA PRO A 136 7.33 14.95 -15.14
C PRO A 136 6.74 14.71 -16.52
N LEU A 137 6.80 13.47 -16.99
CA LEU A 137 5.97 13.05 -18.10
C LEU A 137 4.52 13.18 -17.63
N HIS A 138 3.91 14.34 -17.94
CA HIS A 138 2.50 14.63 -17.65
C HIS A 138 2.03 14.26 -16.23
N GLY A 139 2.76 14.70 -15.23
CA GLY A 139 2.30 14.68 -13.83
C GLY A 139 1.52 15.94 -13.55
N GLY A 140 0.23 15.93 -13.80
CA GLY A 140 -0.66 16.82 -13.07
C GLY A 140 -0.53 16.54 -11.57
N PRO A 141 -0.84 17.51 -10.71
CA PRO A 141 -0.84 17.29 -9.27
C PRO A 141 -1.69 16.06 -8.96
N ILE A 142 -1.24 15.28 -7.98
CA ILE A 142 -1.84 14.00 -7.52
C ILE A 142 -3.29 14.19 -7.01
N HIS A 143 -3.99 15.15 -7.54
CA HIS A 143 -5.36 15.49 -7.13
C HIS A 143 -6.41 14.60 -7.76
N ASP A 144 -6.03 13.71 -8.71
CA ASP A 144 -7.03 12.99 -9.47
C ASP A 144 -6.62 11.55 -9.78
N ILE A 145 -6.69 10.69 -8.76
CA ILE A 145 -6.73 9.23 -8.99
C ILE A 145 -8.15 8.76 -9.33
N THR A 146 -9.15 9.65 -9.20
CA THR A 146 -10.55 9.35 -9.48
C THR A 146 -10.76 8.83 -10.90
N PRO A 147 -10.19 9.41 -11.97
CA PRO A 147 -10.37 8.87 -13.32
C PRO A 147 -9.73 7.50 -13.50
N ALA A 148 -8.58 7.24 -12.87
CA ALA A 148 -7.93 5.94 -12.95
C ALA A 148 -8.76 4.85 -12.24
N ILE A 149 -9.32 5.16 -11.08
CA ILE A 149 -10.22 4.26 -10.33
C ILE A 149 -11.50 4.02 -11.12
N THR A 150 -12.10 5.07 -11.69
CA THR A 150 -13.34 4.97 -12.48
C THR A 150 -13.14 4.19 -13.77
N ALA A 151 -12.02 4.38 -14.47
CA ALA A 151 -11.72 3.67 -15.70
C ALA A 151 -11.54 2.16 -15.49
N VAL A 152 -10.93 1.76 -14.36
CA VAL A 152 -10.75 0.35 -14.02
C VAL A 152 -12.07 -0.30 -13.62
N GLN A 153 -12.95 0.42 -12.94
CA GLN A 153 -14.28 -0.08 -12.59
C GLN A 153 -15.19 -0.23 -13.82
N ALA A 154 -15.07 0.66 -14.80
CA ALA A 154 -15.86 0.58 -16.04
C ALA A 154 -15.40 -0.56 -16.98
N GLY A 155 -14.15 -0.99 -16.90
CA GLY A 155 -13.61 -2.10 -17.69
C GLY A 155 -13.83 -3.49 -17.10
N ALA A 156 -14.49 -3.59 -15.96
CA ALA A 156 -14.74 -4.85 -15.24
C ALA A 156 -16.18 -5.38 -15.36
N GLN A 157 -16.96 -4.84 -16.30
CA GLN A 157 -18.30 -5.36 -16.65
C GLN A 157 -18.23 -6.30 -17.85
#